data_05bd5a5e46c71f39e65056fa799c399c
#
_entry.id   05bd5a5e46c71f39e65056fa799c399c
#
_cell.length_a   1.000
_cell.length_b   1.000
_cell.length_c   1.000
_cell.angle_alpha   90.00
_cell.angle_beta   90.00
_cell.angle_gamma   90.00
#
_symmetry.space_group_name_H-M   'P 1'
#
loop_
_entity.id
_entity.type
_entity.pdbx_description
1 polymer ?
#
loop_
_entity_poly.entity_id
_entity_poly.type
_entity_poly.pdbx_seq_one_letter_code
_entity_poly.pdbx_strand_id
1 'polypeptide(L)'
;MYGLWKYPTNRDAPLKSGILWLEGKREDDGAEGLWRVHDDLYDVSTFVDKHPGGADWLKLTKGTDITEAFESHHITNHADYTLKKFFVRKATTRRNSPYTFEEDGFYKTLKRRAREILGNDYSGPSSRSILIADFFFITTLLLSVLAAHGGDFLLGSLAGVFLCYTAISAHNFFHQKDNFRMYYFDLSLMSSRDWRISHALSHHLYPNTLLDLEISLFEPVIQWLPTKKSLGYKIISWIYSPIVYSFVFFSQAVIRDATPLILPSLMMVFGKTGVLDTLLMWAWIVLVGSFLLAAIGFNAGHHHPGVFHDGDAP
;
A
#
# COMPACT_ATOMS: atom_id res chain seq x y z
N MET A 1 20.29 14.99 14.78
CA MET A 1 19.53 16.25 14.69
C MET A 1 18.31 15.98 13.79
N TYR A 2 17.29 15.34 14.37
CA TYR A 2 15.99 15.13 13.76
C TYR A 2 15.26 16.46 13.78
N GLY A 3 14.87 17.03 12.65
CA GLY A 3 14.03 18.22 12.67
C GLY A 3 14.38 19.35 11.73
N LEU A 4 14.95 19.07 10.57
CA LEU A 4 15.16 20.10 9.54
C LEU A 4 14.12 20.04 8.40
N TRP A 5 13.17 19.14 8.45
CA TRP A 5 12.09 19.03 7.47
C TRP A 5 10.75 19.48 8.08
N LYS A 6 9.88 19.98 7.25
CA LYS A 6 8.59 20.54 7.62
C LYS A 6 7.65 19.44 8.10
N TYR A 7 6.86 19.71 9.15
CA TYR A 7 5.75 18.84 9.56
C TYR A 7 4.80 18.62 8.37
N PRO A 8 4.43 17.35 8.05
CA PRO A 8 3.64 17.07 6.86
C PRO A 8 2.27 17.76 6.89
N THR A 9 1.95 18.52 5.85
CA THR A 9 0.63 19.09 5.64
C THR A 9 -0.42 17.98 5.55
N ASN A 10 -1.60 18.20 6.14
CA ASN A 10 -2.67 17.21 6.26
C ASN A 10 -2.38 15.98 7.14
N ARG A 11 -1.23 15.94 7.88
CA ARG A 11 -0.92 14.82 8.79
C ARG A 11 -2.00 14.60 9.85
N ASP A 12 -2.56 15.68 10.38
CA ASP A 12 -3.57 15.65 11.44
C ASP A 12 -5.00 15.85 10.91
N ALA A 13 -5.23 15.69 9.60
CA ALA A 13 -6.57 15.71 9.03
C ALA A 13 -7.47 14.67 9.72
N PRO A 14 -8.75 15.01 10.04
CA PRO A 14 -9.67 14.08 10.71
C PRO A 14 -9.91 12.79 9.95
N LEU A 15 -9.92 12.87 8.60
CA LEU A 15 -10.00 11.74 7.70
C LEU A 15 -8.65 11.54 7.03
N LYS A 16 -8.07 10.38 7.24
CA LYS A 16 -6.81 9.98 6.61
C LYS A 16 -7.10 9.35 5.25
N SER A 17 -6.48 9.85 4.20
CA SER A 17 -6.57 9.23 2.87
C SER A 17 -5.30 9.45 2.07
N GLY A 18 -5.02 8.54 1.13
CA GLY A 18 -3.87 8.69 0.23
C GLY A 18 -3.94 9.96 -0.62
N ILE A 19 -5.14 10.42 -0.99
CA ILE A 19 -5.32 11.65 -1.76
C ILE A 19 -4.90 12.87 -0.94
N LEU A 20 -5.39 13.00 0.30
CA LEU A 20 -5.00 14.09 1.20
C LEU A 20 -3.49 14.08 1.50
N TRP A 21 -2.91 12.89 1.62
CA TRP A 21 -1.47 12.74 1.79
C TRP A 21 -0.69 13.27 0.57
N LEU A 22 -1.12 12.92 -0.65
CA LEU A 22 -0.53 13.45 -1.88
C LEU A 22 -0.72 14.97 -2.02
N GLU A 23 -1.86 15.52 -1.63
CA GLU A 23 -2.10 16.95 -1.61
C GLU A 23 -1.12 17.65 -0.66
N GLY A 24 -0.95 17.13 0.55
CA GLY A 24 0.06 17.64 1.49
C GLY A 24 1.47 17.60 0.92
N LYS A 25 1.85 16.50 0.26
CA LYS A 25 3.16 16.42 -0.41
C LYS A 25 3.31 17.44 -1.54
N ARG A 26 2.26 17.73 -2.33
CA ARG A 26 2.32 18.77 -3.37
C ARG A 26 2.60 20.15 -2.79
N GLU A 27 2.14 20.43 -1.58
CA GLU A 27 2.41 21.70 -0.88
C GLU A 27 3.81 21.72 -0.24
N ASP A 28 4.29 20.57 0.26
CA ASP A 28 5.49 20.50 1.07
C ASP A 28 6.77 20.26 0.27
N ASP A 29 6.68 19.57 -0.87
CA ASP A 29 7.84 19.00 -1.57
C ASP A 29 8.60 19.99 -2.47
N GLY A 30 8.04 21.16 -2.74
CA GLY A 30 8.66 22.16 -3.60
C GLY A 30 8.91 21.68 -5.04
N ALA A 31 8.04 20.81 -5.55
CA ALA A 31 8.13 20.27 -6.91
C ALA A 31 7.46 21.18 -7.97
N GLU A 32 6.74 22.22 -7.55
CA GLU A 32 6.22 23.30 -8.41
C GLU A 32 5.35 22.79 -9.57
N GLY A 33 4.55 21.73 -9.31
CA GLY A 33 3.69 21.10 -10.30
C GLY A 33 4.38 20.15 -11.29
N LEU A 34 5.70 20.01 -11.17
CA LEU A 34 6.55 19.06 -11.90
C LEU A 34 6.82 17.80 -11.05
N TRP A 35 7.75 16.98 -11.45
CA TRP A 35 8.29 15.89 -10.63
C TRP A 35 9.68 16.29 -10.12
N ARG A 36 9.89 16.18 -8.82
CA ARG A 36 11.19 16.44 -8.22
C ARG A 36 11.94 15.13 -8.02
N VAL A 37 13.20 15.07 -8.44
CA VAL A 37 14.15 14.01 -8.10
C VAL A 37 15.44 14.67 -7.63
N HIS A 38 15.79 14.45 -6.38
CA HIS A 38 16.86 15.16 -5.69
C HIS A 38 16.64 16.68 -5.74
N ASP A 39 17.63 17.44 -6.19
CA ASP A 39 17.57 18.90 -6.29
C ASP A 39 17.07 19.40 -7.64
N ASP A 40 16.62 18.51 -8.51
CA ASP A 40 16.25 18.82 -9.88
C ASP A 40 14.76 18.60 -10.14
N LEU A 41 14.19 19.45 -11.00
CA LEU A 41 12.80 19.37 -11.45
C LEU A 41 12.74 18.86 -12.89
N TYR A 42 11.78 17.97 -13.13
CA TYR A 42 11.62 17.28 -14.41
C TYR A 42 10.18 17.40 -14.91
N ASP A 43 9.99 17.62 -16.21
CA ASP A 43 8.69 17.52 -16.85
C ASP A 43 8.60 16.22 -17.66
N VAL A 44 8.12 15.18 -17.02
CA VAL A 44 7.93 13.88 -17.67
C VAL A 44 6.53 13.71 -18.26
N SER A 45 5.75 14.79 -18.46
CA SER A 45 4.36 14.73 -18.95
C SER A 45 4.22 13.95 -20.26
N THR A 46 5.17 14.10 -21.20
CA THR A 46 5.15 13.37 -22.49
C THR A 46 5.61 11.92 -22.38
N PHE A 47 6.14 11.51 -21.23
CA PHE A 47 6.63 10.17 -20.96
C PHE A 47 5.67 9.32 -20.11
N VAL A 48 4.68 9.94 -19.48
CA VAL A 48 3.76 9.29 -18.52
C VAL A 48 3.19 7.98 -19.08
N ASP A 49 2.59 8.02 -20.27
CA ASP A 49 1.96 6.84 -20.87
C ASP A 49 2.97 5.84 -21.47
N LYS A 50 4.25 6.21 -21.52
CA LYS A 50 5.36 5.37 -22.00
C LYS A 50 6.20 4.81 -20.86
N HIS A 51 5.86 5.14 -19.61
CA HIS A 51 6.62 4.68 -18.45
C HIS A 51 6.51 3.16 -18.29
N PRO A 52 7.64 2.42 -18.31
CA PRO A 52 7.61 0.94 -18.26
C PRO A 52 6.99 0.37 -16.99
N GLY A 53 7.04 1.14 -15.88
CA GLY A 53 6.44 0.76 -14.60
C GLY A 53 4.93 0.97 -14.52
N GLY A 54 4.33 1.64 -15.52
CA GLY A 54 2.92 2.02 -15.56
C GLY A 54 2.72 3.53 -15.44
N ALA A 55 1.70 4.04 -16.13
CA ALA A 55 1.39 5.47 -16.17
C ALA A 55 0.89 6.02 -14.83
N ASP A 56 0.20 5.19 -14.06
CA ASP A 56 -0.45 5.60 -12.81
C ASP A 56 0.55 6.12 -11.77
N TRP A 57 1.75 5.55 -11.68
CA TRP A 57 2.79 6.03 -10.77
C TRP A 57 3.13 7.49 -11.01
N LEU A 58 3.34 7.87 -12.27
CA LEU A 58 3.66 9.25 -12.63
C LEU A 58 2.44 10.18 -12.54
N LYS A 59 1.23 9.70 -12.89
CA LYS A 59 -0.01 10.48 -12.75
C LYS A 59 -0.30 10.85 -11.30
N LEU A 60 -0.16 9.89 -10.39
CA LEU A 60 -0.41 10.08 -8.96
C LEU A 60 0.58 11.07 -8.34
N THR A 61 1.85 10.97 -8.71
CA THR A 61 2.95 11.70 -8.07
C THR A 61 3.30 13.04 -8.72
N LYS A 62 2.52 13.50 -9.70
CA LYS A 62 2.74 14.82 -10.29
C LYS A 62 2.66 15.92 -9.21
N GLY A 63 3.66 16.80 -9.18
CA GLY A 63 3.76 17.87 -8.21
C GLY A 63 4.40 17.46 -6.87
N THR A 64 5.00 16.27 -6.77
CA THR A 64 5.66 15.80 -5.55
C THR A 64 7.15 15.49 -5.75
N ASP A 65 7.88 15.38 -4.64
CA ASP A 65 9.23 14.81 -4.62
C ASP A 65 9.12 13.28 -4.69
N ILE A 66 9.61 12.71 -5.77
CA ILE A 66 9.61 11.26 -6.02
C ILE A 66 11.00 10.63 -5.87
N THR A 67 11.92 11.30 -5.19
CA THR A 67 13.30 10.82 -5.06
C THR A 67 13.36 9.43 -4.46
N GLU A 68 12.65 9.17 -3.36
CA GLU A 68 12.61 7.88 -2.69
C GLU A 68 12.04 6.79 -3.61
N ALA A 69 10.92 7.09 -4.30
CA ALA A 69 10.32 6.18 -5.27
C ALA A 69 11.26 5.90 -6.44
N PHE A 70 11.88 6.94 -6.98
CA PHE A 70 12.83 6.82 -8.09
C PHE A 70 14.03 5.95 -7.71
N GLU A 71 14.64 6.21 -6.57
CA GLU A 71 15.82 5.48 -6.11
C GLU A 71 15.52 4.02 -5.75
N SER A 72 14.34 3.74 -5.17
CA SER A 72 13.99 2.38 -4.73
C SER A 72 13.53 1.47 -5.88
N HIS A 73 12.89 2.01 -6.91
CA HIS A 73 12.33 1.21 -8.00
C HIS A 73 13.24 1.08 -9.23
N HIS A 74 14.30 1.87 -9.33
CA HIS A 74 15.22 1.84 -10.46
C HIS A 74 16.62 1.39 -10.02
N ILE A 75 16.91 0.11 -10.11
CA ILE A 75 18.22 -0.45 -9.73
C ILE A 75 19.29 -0.12 -10.76
N THR A 76 18.93 -0.03 -12.05
CA THR A 76 19.87 0.24 -13.14
C THR A 76 19.95 1.73 -13.47
N ASN A 77 21.09 2.18 -14.01
CA ASN A 77 21.28 3.58 -14.41
C ASN A 77 20.48 4.00 -15.66
N HIS A 78 19.70 3.08 -16.27
CA HIS A 78 18.92 3.41 -17.47
C HIS A 78 17.88 4.50 -17.20
N ALA A 79 17.25 4.45 -16.02
CA ALA A 79 16.27 5.45 -15.61
C ALA A 79 16.92 6.84 -15.45
N ASP A 80 18.13 6.93 -14.90
CA ASP A 80 18.87 8.18 -14.73
C ASP A 80 19.16 8.84 -16.09
N TYR A 81 19.62 8.06 -17.09
CA TYR A 81 19.86 8.58 -18.45
C TYR A 81 18.55 9.03 -19.14
N THR A 82 17.47 8.31 -18.87
CA THR A 82 16.16 8.65 -19.44
C THR A 82 15.63 9.93 -18.80
N LEU A 83 15.70 10.04 -17.48
CA LEU A 83 15.21 11.18 -16.71
C LEU A 83 15.90 12.50 -17.12
N LYS A 84 17.20 12.48 -17.37
CA LYS A 84 17.97 13.65 -17.81
C LYS A 84 17.40 14.35 -19.04
N LYS A 85 16.69 13.63 -19.92
CA LYS A 85 16.05 14.20 -21.12
C LYS A 85 14.88 15.12 -20.81
N PHE A 86 14.33 15.03 -19.61
CA PHE A 86 13.17 15.77 -19.13
C PHE A 86 13.53 16.86 -18.12
N PHE A 87 14.81 17.12 -17.91
CA PHE A 87 15.29 18.14 -16.97
C PHE A 87 14.77 19.52 -17.37
N VAL A 88 14.24 20.25 -16.40
CA VAL A 88 13.76 21.64 -16.57
C VAL A 88 14.70 22.59 -15.88
N ARG A 89 14.92 22.46 -14.58
CA ARG A 89 15.77 23.33 -13.76
C ARG A 89 16.00 22.73 -12.38
N LYS A 90 16.87 23.35 -11.62
CA LYS A 90 17.02 23.04 -10.18
C LYS A 90 15.80 23.53 -9.38
N ALA A 91 15.46 22.79 -8.33
CA ALA A 91 14.47 23.22 -7.35
C ALA A 91 15.00 24.45 -6.58
N THR A 92 14.09 25.34 -6.23
CA THR A 92 14.44 26.58 -5.49
C THR A 92 14.51 26.34 -3.98
N THR A 93 13.92 25.24 -3.50
CA THR A 93 13.85 24.89 -2.08
C THR A 93 14.66 23.64 -1.77
N ARG A 94 15.10 23.52 -0.52
CA ARG A 94 15.67 22.26 -0.02
C ARG A 94 14.61 21.15 -0.03
N ARG A 95 15.04 19.89 -0.20
CA ARG A 95 14.14 18.72 -0.09
C ARG A 95 13.51 18.64 1.30
N ASN A 96 12.23 18.33 1.33
CA ASN A 96 11.47 18.04 2.55
C ASN A 96 11.39 16.52 2.77
N SER A 97 12.51 15.91 3.13
CA SER A 97 12.60 14.45 3.34
C SER A 97 13.57 14.16 4.49
N PRO A 98 13.30 13.14 5.32
CA PRO A 98 14.23 12.68 6.36
C PRO A 98 15.44 11.94 5.79
N TYR A 99 15.41 11.54 4.51
CA TYR A 99 16.43 10.67 3.92
C TYR A 99 17.42 11.42 3.03
N THR A 100 18.65 10.88 2.99
CA THR A 100 19.73 11.34 2.12
C THR A 100 20.16 10.21 1.18
N PHE A 101 20.74 10.60 0.03
CA PHE A 101 21.22 9.67 -1.00
C PHE A 101 22.64 10.01 -1.41
N GLU A 102 23.53 10.18 -0.42
CA GLU A 102 24.94 10.43 -0.65
C GLU A 102 25.58 9.25 -1.40
N GLU A 103 26.50 9.54 -2.33
CA GLU A 103 27.09 8.50 -3.20
C GLU A 103 27.85 7.42 -2.45
N ASP A 104 28.50 7.77 -1.35
CA ASP A 104 29.20 6.85 -0.43
C ASP A 104 28.33 6.43 0.79
N GLY A 105 27.08 6.92 0.85
CA GLY A 105 26.14 6.62 1.92
C GLY A 105 25.60 5.18 1.87
N PHE A 106 24.91 4.81 2.95
CA PHE A 106 24.36 3.46 3.13
C PHE A 106 23.50 3.01 1.95
N TYR A 107 22.52 3.86 1.54
CA TYR A 107 21.53 3.45 0.54
C TYR A 107 22.16 3.23 -0.84
N LYS A 108 22.97 4.17 -1.33
CA LYS A 108 23.65 4.04 -2.63
C LYS A 108 24.63 2.88 -2.65
N THR A 109 25.30 2.62 -1.52
CA THR A 109 26.19 1.46 -1.38
C THR A 109 25.40 0.14 -1.41
N LEU A 110 24.28 0.05 -0.69
CA LEU A 110 23.38 -1.10 -0.74
C LEU A 110 22.85 -1.34 -2.16
N LYS A 111 22.38 -0.28 -2.84
CA LYS A 111 21.87 -0.33 -4.21
C LYS A 111 22.90 -0.86 -5.20
N ARG A 112 24.16 -0.43 -5.11
CA ARG A 112 25.27 -0.96 -5.93
C ARG A 112 25.49 -2.45 -5.68
N ARG A 113 25.56 -2.88 -4.43
CA ARG A 113 25.73 -4.31 -4.09
C ARG A 113 24.56 -5.17 -4.53
N ALA A 114 23.33 -4.68 -4.35
CA ALA A 114 22.14 -5.37 -4.84
C ALA A 114 22.19 -5.56 -6.36
N ARG A 115 22.60 -4.54 -7.11
CA ARG A 115 22.78 -4.62 -8.56
C ARG A 115 23.84 -5.64 -8.98
N GLU A 116 24.95 -5.72 -8.27
CA GLU A 116 26.01 -6.71 -8.54
C GLU A 116 25.49 -8.14 -8.36
N ILE A 117 24.64 -8.38 -7.34
CA ILE A 117 24.09 -9.71 -7.02
C ILE A 117 22.94 -10.08 -7.96
N LEU A 118 22.02 -9.15 -8.21
CA LEU A 118 20.81 -9.42 -8.99
C LEU A 118 21.06 -9.39 -10.51
N GLY A 119 22.12 -8.73 -10.95
CA GLY A 119 22.43 -8.56 -12.37
C GLY A 119 21.39 -7.74 -13.13
N ASN A 120 21.34 -7.97 -14.46
CA ASN A 120 20.40 -7.28 -15.34
C ASN A 120 19.09 -8.03 -15.56
N ASP A 121 19.00 -9.29 -15.13
CA ASP A 121 17.88 -10.20 -15.41
C ASP A 121 16.76 -10.11 -14.37
N TYR A 122 16.89 -9.20 -13.40
CA TYR A 122 15.85 -8.97 -12.40
C TYR A 122 14.69 -8.18 -13.03
N SER A 123 13.66 -8.89 -13.47
CA SER A 123 12.47 -8.27 -14.03
C SER A 123 11.19 -9.01 -13.65
N GLY A 124 10.42 -8.40 -12.74
CA GLY A 124 9.06 -8.82 -12.45
C GLY A 124 8.90 -10.10 -11.62
N PRO A 125 7.66 -10.57 -11.46
CA PRO A 125 7.32 -11.70 -10.59
C PRO A 125 7.76 -13.03 -11.22
N SER A 126 8.17 -13.97 -10.37
CA SER A 126 8.47 -15.34 -10.80
C SER A 126 7.20 -16.06 -11.29
N SER A 127 7.34 -17.03 -12.19
CA SER A 127 6.23 -17.88 -12.63
C SER A 127 5.54 -18.58 -11.46
N ARG A 128 6.30 -18.94 -10.41
CA ARG A 128 5.76 -19.51 -9.18
C ARG A 128 4.87 -18.53 -8.43
N SER A 129 5.28 -17.27 -8.28
CA SER A 129 4.46 -16.23 -7.63
C SER A 129 3.16 -15.96 -8.38
N ILE A 130 3.23 -15.98 -9.71
CA ILE A 130 2.06 -15.86 -10.60
C ILE A 130 1.08 -17.00 -10.36
N LEU A 131 1.55 -18.25 -10.41
CA LEU A 131 0.71 -19.44 -10.20
C LEU A 131 0.08 -19.47 -8.80
N ILE A 132 0.80 -19.07 -7.77
CA ILE A 132 0.29 -18.99 -6.40
C ILE A 132 -0.83 -17.96 -6.30
N ALA A 133 -0.65 -16.77 -6.88
CA ALA A 133 -1.68 -15.73 -6.87
C ALA A 133 -2.96 -16.18 -7.59
N ASP A 134 -2.81 -16.77 -8.79
CA ASP A 134 -3.92 -17.29 -9.57
C ASP A 134 -4.63 -18.45 -8.85
N PHE A 135 -3.89 -19.34 -8.18
CA PHE A 135 -4.44 -20.42 -7.37
C PHE A 135 -5.28 -19.89 -6.20
N PHE A 136 -4.78 -18.92 -5.44
CA PHE A 136 -5.54 -18.34 -4.32
C PHE A 136 -6.79 -17.63 -4.81
N PHE A 137 -6.69 -16.85 -5.89
CA PHE A 137 -7.81 -16.17 -6.49
C PHE A 137 -8.92 -17.16 -6.93
N ILE A 138 -8.56 -18.18 -7.73
CA ILE A 138 -9.53 -19.19 -8.22
C ILE A 138 -10.15 -19.94 -7.04
N THR A 139 -9.34 -20.33 -6.06
CA THR A 139 -9.83 -21.05 -4.87
C THR A 139 -10.78 -20.20 -4.05
N THR A 140 -10.52 -18.90 -3.90
CA THR A 140 -11.42 -17.95 -3.25
C THR A 140 -12.79 -17.93 -3.94
N LEU A 141 -12.82 -17.81 -5.27
CA LEU A 141 -14.07 -17.79 -6.04
C LEU A 141 -14.85 -19.10 -5.87
N LEU A 142 -14.18 -20.24 -6.04
CA LEU A 142 -14.82 -21.55 -5.95
C LEU A 142 -15.40 -21.83 -4.55
N LEU A 143 -14.61 -21.62 -3.50
CA LEU A 143 -15.06 -21.84 -2.12
C LEU A 143 -16.21 -20.91 -1.74
N SER A 144 -16.18 -19.65 -2.19
CA SER A 144 -17.26 -18.69 -1.91
C SER A 144 -18.58 -19.11 -2.56
N VAL A 145 -18.54 -19.60 -3.80
CA VAL A 145 -19.74 -20.10 -4.50
C VAL A 145 -20.27 -21.36 -3.80
N LEU A 146 -19.39 -22.29 -3.45
CA LEU A 146 -19.77 -23.53 -2.76
C LEU A 146 -20.35 -23.25 -1.36
N ALA A 147 -19.74 -22.33 -0.60
CA ALA A 147 -20.23 -21.92 0.71
C ALA A 147 -21.62 -21.29 0.61
N ALA A 148 -21.84 -20.43 -0.37
CA ALA A 148 -23.14 -19.83 -0.63
C ALA A 148 -24.18 -20.90 -1.02
N HIS A 149 -23.85 -21.80 -1.94
CA HIS A 149 -24.74 -22.87 -2.39
C HIS A 149 -25.21 -23.78 -1.24
N GLY A 150 -24.29 -24.15 -0.34
CA GLY A 150 -24.60 -25.03 0.80
C GLY A 150 -25.08 -24.30 2.06
N GLY A 151 -25.00 -22.97 2.12
CA GLY A 151 -25.23 -22.20 3.34
C GLY A 151 -24.21 -22.52 4.44
N ASP A 152 -23.01 -23.00 4.07
CA ASP A 152 -22.00 -23.52 4.98
C ASP A 152 -21.01 -22.44 5.42
N PHE A 153 -21.19 -21.90 6.62
CA PHE A 153 -20.34 -20.86 7.22
C PHE A 153 -18.92 -21.36 7.55
N LEU A 154 -18.71 -22.65 7.77
CA LEU A 154 -17.35 -23.19 7.97
C LEU A 154 -16.58 -23.16 6.64
N LEU A 155 -17.23 -23.57 5.55
CA LEU A 155 -16.66 -23.42 4.21
C LEU A 155 -16.49 -21.94 3.84
N GLY A 156 -17.41 -21.07 4.25
CA GLY A 156 -17.30 -19.61 4.17
C GLY A 156 -16.08 -19.06 4.92
N SER A 157 -15.77 -19.61 6.11
CA SER A 157 -14.56 -19.24 6.84
C SER A 157 -13.29 -19.64 6.08
N LEU A 158 -13.27 -20.83 5.48
CA LEU A 158 -12.17 -21.25 4.62
C LEU A 158 -12.03 -20.34 3.39
N ALA A 159 -13.14 -19.93 2.76
CA ALA A 159 -13.12 -18.94 1.69
C ALA A 159 -12.53 -17.61 2.15
N GLY A 160 -12.83 -17.16 3.36
CA GLY A 160 -12.24 -15.96 3.98
C GLY A 160 -10.72 -16.07 4.18
N VAL A 161 -10.22 -17.23 4.58
CA VAL A 161 -8.77 -17.52 4.65
C VAL A 161 -8.13 -17.35 3.27
N PHE A 162 -8.74 -17.93 2.23
CA PHE A 162 -8.23 -17.81 0.87
C PHE A 162 -8.37 -16.39 0.31
N LEU A 163 -9.41 -15.63 0.69
CA LEU A 163 -9.52 -14.21 0.36
C LEU A 163 -8.36 -13.40 0.98
N CYS A 164 -8.00 -13.67 2.22
CA CYS A 164 -6.82 -13.08 2.85
C CYS A 164 -5.54 -13.38 2.05
N TYR A 165 -5.29 -14.64 1.69
CA TYR A 165 -4.13 -15.01 0.88
C TYR A 165 -4.17 -14.41 -0.54
N THR A 166 -5.37 -14.27 -1.12
CA THR A 166 -5.56 -13.58 -2.40
C THR A 166 -5.14 -12.11 -2.28
N ALA A 167 -5.59 -11.41 -1.24
CA ALA A 167 -5.21 -10.03 -0.99
C ALA A 167 -3.68 -9.89 -0.77
N ILE A 168 -3.08 -10.74 0.07
CA ILE A 168 -1.63 -10.73 0.35
C ILE A 168 -0.82 -11.02 -0.93
N SER A 169 -1.22 -11.98 -1.74
CA SER A 169 -0.48 -12.29 -2.97
C SER A 169 -0.65 -11.20 -4.04
N ALA A 170 -1.85 -10.65 -4.18
CA ALA A 170 -2.15 -9.55 -5.11
C ALA A 170 -1.43 -8.26 -4.73
N HIS A 171 -1.29 -7.99 -3.43
CA HIS A 171 -0.53 -6.87 -2.89
C HIS A 171 0.88 -6.78 -3.49
N ASN A 172 1.58 -7.89 -3.65
CA ASN A 172 2.93 -7.89 -4.23
C ASN A 172 2.98 -7.41 -5.70
N PHE A 173 1.87 -7.51 -6.43
CA PHE A 173 1.81 -7.09 -7.82
C PHE A 173 1.61 -5.58 -7.99
N PHE A 174 0.97 -4.89 -7.06
CA PHE A 174 0.84 -3.45 -7.18
C PHE A 174 2.09 -2.67 -6.74
N HIS A 175 3.08 -3.30 -6.12
CA HIS A 175 4.41 -2.72 -5.90
C HIS A 175 5.28 -2.71 -7.16
N GLN A 176 4.89 -3.43 -8.19
CA GLN A 176 5.65 -3.59 -9.43
C GLN A 176 5.02 -2.78 -10.57
N LYS A 177 5.51 -3.01 -11.80
CA LYS A 177 4.83 -2.49 -12.98
C LYS A 177 3.41 -3.03 -13.07
N ASP A 178 2.55 -2.29 -13.78
CA ASP A 178 1.14 -2.66 -13.94
C ASP A 178 0.96 -4.12 -14.38
N ASN A 179 0.15 -4.84 -13.62
CA ASN A 179 -0.22 -6.24 -13.85
C ASN A 179 -1.67 -6.43 -13.40
N PHE A 180 -2.51 -7.08 -14.23
CA PHE A 180 -3.91 -7.25 -13.91
C PHE A 180 -4.16 -8.01 -12.60
N ARG A 181 -3.21 -8.83 -12.11
CA ARG A 181 -3.31 -9.57 -10.85
C ARG A 181 -3.35 -8.67 -9.61
N MET A 182 -2.88 -7.43 -9.74
CA MET A 182 -3.04 -6.45 -8.67
C MET A 182 -4.50 -6.21 -8.30
N TYR A 183 -5.43 -6.32 -9.28
CA TYR A 183 -6.87 -6.13 -9.07
C TYR A 183 -7.56 -7.29 -8.34
N TYR A 184 -6.89 -8.44 -8.14
CA TYR A 184 -7.39 -9.49 -7.24
C TYR A 184 -7.52 -8.97 -5.80
N PHE A 185 -6.70 -7.99 -5.44
CA PHE A 185 -6.79 -7.29 -4.16
C PHE A 185 -8.15 -6.65 -3.92
N ASP A 186 -8.79 -6.14 -4.98
CA ASP A 186 -10.03 -5.38 -4.88
C ASP A 186 -11.23 -6.26 -4.50
N LEU A 187 -11.13 -7.60 -4.60
CA LEU A 187 -12.14 -8.52 -4.04
C LEU A 187 -12.29 -8.40 -2.52
N SER A 188 -11.26 -7.92 -1.84
CA SER A 188 -11.27 -7.71 -0.38
C SER A 188 -11.98 -6.44 0.07
N LEU A 189 -12.63 -5.70 -0.82
CA LEU A 189 -13.17 -4.35 -0.61
C LEU A 189 -12.12 -3.24 -0.50
N MET A 190 -10.85 -3.59 -0.42
CA MET A 190 -9.77 -2.61 -0.45
C MET A 190 -9.39 -2.28 -1.91
N SER A 191 -8.81 -1.12 -2.19
CA SER A 191 -8.39 -0.73 -3.54
C SER A 191 -6.89 -0.86 -3.71
N SER A 192 -6.50 -1.62 -4.70
CA SER A 192 -5.13 -1.67 -5.17
C SER A 192 -4.57 -0.27 -5.50
N ARG A 193 -5.39 0.63 -6.05
CA ARG A 193 -4.98 1.99 -6.37
C ARG A 193 -4.71 2.84 -5.13
N ASP A 194 -5.60 2.80 -4.12
CA ASP A 194 -5.41 3.59 -2.90
C ASP A 194 -4.24 3.05 -2.09
N TRP A 195 -4.06 1.72 -2.10
CA TRP A 195 -2.92 1.09 -1.46
C TRP A 195 -1.59 1.37 -2.16
N ARG A 196 -1.59 1.66 -3.45
CA ARG A 196 -0.39 2.22 -4.11
C ARG A 196 0.04 3.54 -3.46
N ILE A 197 -0.89 4.34 -2.97
CA ILE A 197 -0.56 5.60 -2.30
C ILE A 197 -0.22 5.37 -0.83
N SER A 198 -1.13 4.79 -0.05
CA SER A 198 -0.96 4.67 1.40
C SER A 198 0.15 3.69 1.77
N HIS A 199 0.26 2.58 1.05
CA HIS A 199 1.21 1.51 1.34
C HIS A 199 2.50 1.66 0.55
N ALA A 200 2.45 1.71 -0.78
CA ALA A 200 3.66 1.72 -1.59
C ALA A 200 4.39 3.08 -1.60
N LEU A 201 3.68 4.22 -1.76
CA LEU A 201 4.29 5.54 -1.82
C LEU A 201 4.50 6.18 -0.44
N SER A 202 3.68 5.82 0.56
CA SER A 202 3.83 6.34 1.91
C SER A 202 4.58 5.36 2.80
N HIS A 203 3.96 4.25 3.22
CA HIS A 203 4.52 3.34 4.20
C HIS A 203 5.86 2.72 3.78
N HIS A 204 5.98 2.16 2.57
CA HIS A 204 7.24 1.54 2.13
C HIS A 204 8.38 2.53 1.88
N LEU A 205 8.09 3.77 1.50
CA LEU A 205 9.12 4.79 1.26
C LEU A 205 9.49 5.57 2.51
N TYR A 206 8.58 5.68 3.47
CA TYR A 206 8.76 6.47 4.70
C TYR A 206 8.36 5.70 5.96
N PRO A 207 8.78 4.42 6.12
CA PRO A 207 8.31 3.58 7.22
C PRO A 207 8.62 4.21 8.57
N ASN A 208 7.64 4.20 9.47
CA ASN A 208 7.72 4.70 10.84
C ASN A 208 8.09 6.20 10.98
N THR A 209 7.92 6.98 9.91
CA THR A 209 8.10 8.44 9.95
C THR A 209 6.75 9.16 10.03
N LEU A 210 6.77 10.49 10.19
CA LEU A 210 5.55 11.30 10.13
C LEU A 210 4.87 11.29 8.74
N LEU A 211 5.58 10.87 7.69
CA LEU A 211 5.04 10.67 6.34
C LEU A 211 4.42 9.28 6.15
N ASP A 212 4.55 8.38 7.12
CA ASP A 212 3.93 7.07 7.08
C ASP A 212 2.43 7.18 7.38
N LEU A 213 1.61 7.07 6.34
CA LEU A 213 0.16 7.17 6.48
C LEU A 213 -0.43 5.97 7.23
N GLU A 214 0.14 4.77 7.06
CA GLU A 214 -0.45 3.55 7.65
C GLU A 214 -0.40 3.52 9.16
N ILE A 215 0.67 4.00 9.78
CA ILE A 215 0.77 4.05 11.25
C ILE A 215 -0.24 5.01 11.89
N SER A 216 -0.83 5.92 11.09
CA SER A 216 -1.80 6.91 11.57
C SER A 216 -3.22 6.69 11.06
N LEU A 217 -3.41 5.76 10.12
CA LEU A 217 -4.69 5.59 9.40
C LEU A 217 -5.86 5.29 10.33
N PHE A 218 -5.64 4.57 11.42
CA PHE A 218 -6.67 4.15 12.36
C PHE A 218 -6.76 5.03 13.61
N GLU A 219 -5.97 6.10 13.70
CA GLU A 219 -6.08 7.06 14.78
C GLU A 219 -7.44 7.77 14.77
N PRO A 220 -8.04 8.04 15.95
CA PRO A 220 -7.54 7.74 17.29
C PRO A 220 -7.91 6.34 17.81
N VAL A 221 -8.60 5.52 17.03
CA VAL A 221 -9.17 4.23 17.46
C VAL A 221 -8.06 3.23 17.79
N ILE A 222 -7.11 3.04 16.89
CA ILE A 222 -5.90 2.25 17.11
C ILE A 222 -4.70 3.18 16.93
N GLN A 223 -3.81 3.20 17.91
CA GLN A 223 -2.61 4.02 17.91
C GLN A 223 -1.37 3.16 18.00
N TRP A 224 -0.64 3.05 16.91
CA TRP A 224 0.61 2.29 16.86
C TRP A 224 1.84 3.12 17.24
N LEU A 225 1.81 4.46 17.09
CA LEU A 225 2.91 5.31 17.49
C LEU A 225 3.32 5.06 18.95
N PRO A 226 4.62 5.07 19.30
CA PRO A 226 5.15 4.76 20.63
C PRO A 226 4.90 5.88 21.65
N THR A 227 3.83 6.64 21.50
CA THR A 227 3.41 7.65 22.43
C THR A 227 2.91 7.06 23.75
N LYS A 228 3.06 7.79 24.85
CA LYS A 228 2.61 7.34 26.17
C LYS A 228 1.09 7.21 26.19
N LYS A 229 0.58 6.01 26.40
CA LYS A 229 -0.85 5.69 26.46
C LYS A 229 -1.30 5.40 27.88
N SER A 230 -2.55 5.78 28.24
CA SER A 230 -3.13 5.42 29.52
C SER A 230 -3.28 3.91 29.67
N LEU A 231 -3.24 3.40 30.90
CA LEU A 231 -3.46 1.98 31.18
C LEU A 231 -4.84 1.53 30.71
N GLY A 232 -5.87 2.35 30.91
CA GLY A 232 -7.22 2.06 30.43
C GLY A 232 -7.27 1.88 28.91
N TYR A 233 -6.62 2.77 28.15
CA TYR A 233 -6.54 2.62 26.69
C TYR A 233 -5.84 1.30 26.29
N LYS A 234 -4.72 0.96 26.92
CA LYS A 234 -3.99 -0.27 26.64
C LYS A 234 -4.83 -1.54 26.85
N ILE A 235 -5.61 -1.58 27.95
CA ILE A 235 -6.48 -2.74 28.24
C ILE A 235 -7.68 -2.78 27.28
N ILE A 236 -8.37 -1.65 27.09
CA ILE A 236 -9.57 -1.62 26.26
C ILE A 236 -9.24 -1.88 24.79
N SER A 237 -8.09 -1.39 24.29
CA SER A 237 -7.69 -1.65 22.90
C SER A 237 -7.52 -3.14 22.61
N TRP A 238 -7.06 -3.94 23.54
CA TRP A 238 -7.00 -5.40 23.42
C TRP A 238 -8.38 -6.04 23.18
N ILE A 239 -9.41 -5.48 23.79
CA ILE A 239 -10.78 -6.01 23.72
C ILE A 239 -11.43 -5.64 22.37
N TYR A 240 -11.30 -4.38 21.92
CA TYR A 240 -11.98 -3.93 20.71
C TYR A 240 -11.15 -4.13 19.41
N SER A 241 -9.82 -4.26 19.49
CA SER A 241 -9.01 -4.43 18.27
C SER A 241 -9.45 -5.60 17.39
N PRO A 242 -9.80 -6.80 17.92
CA PRO A 242 -10.31 -7.88 17.09
C PRO A 242 -11.57 -7.49 16.31
N ILE A 243 -12.45 -6.69 16.91
CA ILE A 243 -13.67 -6.20 16.26
C ILE A 243 -13.28 -5.23 15.12
N VAL A 244 -12.43 -4.25 15.42
CA VAL A 244 -11.95 -3.28 14.40
C VAL A 244 -11.28 -4.02 13.24
N TYR A 245 -10.43 -4.98 13.52
CA TYR A 245 -9.74 -5.78 12.49
C TYR A 245 -10.71 -6.55 11.59
N SER A 246 -11.82 -7.03 12.13
CA SER A 246 -12.85 -7.69 11.32
C SER A 246 -13.54 -6.76 10.32
N PHE A 247 -13.56 -5.45 10.60
CA PHE A 247 -14.24 -4.45 9.77
C PHE A 247 -13.30 -3.63 8.88
N VAL A 248 -11.99 -3.88 8.88
CA VAL A 248 -11.03 -3.11 8.08
C VAL A 248 -11.39 -3.12 6.59
N PHE A 249 -11.75 -4.28 6.03
CA PHE A 249 -12.15 -4.37 4.63
C PHE A 249 -13.42 -3.55 4.34
N PHE A 250 -14.40 -3.59 5.21
CA PHE A 250 -15.64 -2.79 5.07
C PHE A 250 -15.38 -1.29 5.21
N SER A 251 -14.46 -0.87 6.06
CA SER A 251 -14.12 0.55 6.22
C SER A 251 -13.54 1.17 4.94
N GLN A 252 -12.98 0.34 4.10
CA GLN A 252 -12.43 0.74 2.79
C GLN A 252 -13.48 0.74 1.66
N ALA A 253 -14.63 0.09 1.86
CA ALA A 253 -15.65 -0.10 0.81
C ALA A 253 -16.38 1.19 0.38
N VAL A 254 -16.37 2.23 1.19
CA VAL A 254 -17.17 3.46 1.00
C VAL A 254 -16.74 4.29 -0.21
N ILE A 255 -15.59 3.96 -0.85
CA ILE A 255 -14.93 4.86 -1.82
C ILE A 255 -14.79 4.20 -3.21
N ARG A 256 -15.65 3.19 -3.62
CA ARG A 256 -15.19 2.26 -4.64
C ARG A 256 -16.05 2.03 -5.87
N ASP A 257 -15.36 1.46 -6.89
CA ASP A 257 -15.94 0.93 -8.11
C ASP A 257 -16.70 -0.40 -7.90
N ALA A 258 -17.22 -1.02 -8.96
CA ALA A 258 -18.05 -2.22 -8.87
C ALA A 258 -17.25 -3.54 -8.68
N THR A 259 -15.92 -3.52 -8.66
CA THR A 259 -15.09 -4.73 -8.58
C THR A 259 -15.38 -5.58 -7.34
N PRO A 260 -15.61 -5.00 -6.15
CA PRO A 260 -16.00 -5.77 -4.97
C PRO A 260 -17.28 -6.58 -5.11
N LEU A 261 -18.16 -6.18 -6.03
CA LEU A 261 -19.45 -6.86 -6.26
C LEU A 261 -19.32 -8.12 -7.12
N ILE A 262 -18.15 -8.38 -7.72
CA ILE A 262 -17.91 -9.58 -8.53
C ILE A 262 -18.15 -10.83 -7.69
N LEU A 263 -17.60 -10.88 -6.48
CA LEU A 263 -17.70 -12.05 -5.62
C LEU A 263 -19.15 -12.37 -5.22
N PRO A 264 -19.94 -11.46 -4.61
CA PRO A 264 -21.34 -11.74 -4.29
C PRO A 264 -22.19 -11.99 -5.55
N SER A 265 -21.89 -11.39 -6.70
CA SER A 265 -22.57 -11.68 -7.94
C SER A 265 -22.36 -13.12 -8.41
N LEU A 266 -21.13 -13.61 -8.37
CA LEU A 266 -20.83 -15.01 -8.70
C LEU A 266 -21.50 -15.99 -7.71
N MET A 267 -21.50 -15.65 -6.42
CA MET A 267 -22.16 -16.45 -5.37
C MET A 267 -23.67 -16.54 -5.63
N MET A 268 -24.32 -15.43 -6.00
CA MET A 268 -25.75 -15.39 -6.29
C MET A 268 -26.09 -16.19 -7.55
N VAL A 269 -25.36 -16.01 -8.62
CA VAL A 269 -25.65 -16.66 -9.92
C VAL A 269 -25.35 -18.16 -9.89
N PHE A 270 -24.17 -18.54 -9.43
CA PHE A 270 -23.71 -19.94 -9.46
C PHE A 270 -24.03 -20.70 -8.17
N GLY A 271 -24.10 -20.03 -7.02
CA GLY A 271 -24.57 -20.61 -5.76
C GLY A 271 -26.08 -20.83 -5.74
N LYS A 272 -26.83 -20.16 -6.62
CA LYS A 272 -28.30 -20.24 -6.71
C LYS A 272 -29.02 -19.92 -5.39
N THR A 273 -28.52 -18.95 -4.66
CA THR A 273 -29.01 -18.53 -3.35
C THR A 273 -29.79 -17.23 -3.44
N GLY A 274 -30.63 -16.94 -2.46
CA GLY A 274 -31.32 -15.67 -2.32
C GLY A 274 -30.34 -14.51 -2.06
N VAL A 275 -30.77 -13.29 -2.36
CA VAL A 275 -29.95 -12.09 -2.18
C VAL A 275 -29.47 -11.96 -0.74
N LEU A 276 -30.37 -12.14 0.24
CA LEU A 276 -30.01 -11.99 1.66
C LEU A 276 -28.99 -13.03 2.10
N ASP A 277 -29.18 -14.30 1.75
CA ASP A 277 -28.26 -15.37 2.12
C ASP A 277 -26.88 -15.18 1.47
N THR A 278 -26.87 -14.72 0.20
CA THR A 278 -25.64 -14.36 -0.50
C THR A 278 -24.90 -13.24 0.23
N LEU A 279 -25.60 -12.17 0.60
CA LEU A 279 -24.97 -11.02 1.28
C LEU A 279 -24.47 -11.38 2.67
N LEU A 280 -25.20 -12.21 3.42
CA LEU A 280 -24.75 -12.69 4.74
C LEU A 280 -23.50 -13.56 4.63
N MET A 281 -23.48 -14.50 3.68
CA MET A 281 -22.31 -15.35 3.46
C MET A 281 -21.11 -14.53 2.96
N TRP A 282 -21.33 -13.61 2.02
CA TRP A 282 -20.28 -12.71 1.54
C TRP A 282 -19.70 -11.84 2.67
N ALA A 283 -20.58 -11.24 3.49
CA ALA A 283 -20.14 -10.46 4.64
C ALA A 283 -19.31 -11.31 5.62
N TRP A 284 -19.70 -12.55 5.85
CA TRP A 284 -18.94 -13.49 6.69
C TRP A 284 -17.53 -13.77 6.11
N ILE A 285 -17.44 -14.09 4.82
CA ILE A 285 -16.17 -14.33 4.12
C ILE A 285 -15.25 -13.10 4.24
N VAL A 286 -15.80 -11.91 4.01
CA VAL A 286 -15.08 -10.64 4.10
C VAL A 286 -14.62 -10.37 5.54
N LEU A 287 -15.46 -10.61 6.55
CA LEU A 287 -15.10 -10.45 7.97
C LEU A 287 -13.92 -11.34 8.37
N VAL A 288 -13.96 -12.61 7.98
CA VAL A 288 -12.88 -13.57 8.27
C VAL A 288 -11.59 -13.15 7.57
N GLY A 289 -11.66 -12.81 6.28
CA GLY A 289 -10.49 -12.34 5.53
C GLY A 289 -9.89 -11.06 6.10
N SER A 290 -10.73 -10.10 6.46
CA SER A 290 -10.35 -8.84 7.09
C SER A 290 -9.65 -9.06 8.43
N PHE A 291 -10.25 -9.87 9.30
CA PHE A 291 -9.67 -10.18 10.60
C PHE A 291 -8.27 -10.80 10.47
N LEU A 292 -8.10 -11.78 9.58
CA LEU A 292 -6.82 -12.46 9.40
C LEU A 292 -5.74 -11.51 8.84
N LEU A 293 -6.08 -10.72 7.81
CA LEU A 293 -5.12 -9.78 7.24
C LEU A 293 -4.70 -8.73 8.28
N ALA A 294 -5.64 -8.15 9.00
CA ALA A 294 -5.34 -7.09 9.94
C ALA A 294 -4.68 -7.62 11.23
N ALA A 295 -5.18 -8.72 11.82
CA ALA A 295 -4.64 -9.28 13.05
C ALA A 295 -3.20 -9.79 12.88
N ILE A 296 -2.87 -10.34 11.71
CA ILE A 296 -1.52 -10.85 11.41
C ILE A 296 -0.68 -9.76 10.73
N GLY A 297 -1.15 -9.21 9.62
CA GLY A 297 -0.38 -8.30 8.78
C GLY A 297 0.03 -7.02 9.51
N PHE A 298 -0.90 -6.38 10.23
CA PHE A 298 -0.59 -5.13 10.92
C PHE A 298 0.25 -5.33 12.20
N ASN A 299 0.20 -6.50 12.83
CA ASN A 299 0.92 -6.72 14.08
C ASN A 299 2.24 -7.47 13.92
N ALA A 300 2.38 -8.35 12.93
CA ALA A 300 3.52 -9.26 12.86
C ALA A 300 4.82 -8.60 12.37
N GLY A 301 4.74 -7.56 11.55
CA GLY A 301 5.92 -6.96 10.91
C GLY A 301 6.23 -5.52 11.32
N HIS A 302 5.30 -4.81 11.96
CA HIS A 302 5.36 -3.36 12.06
C HIS A 302 5.56 -2.81 13.48
N HIS A 303 5.48 -3.63 14.53
CA HIS A 303 5.45 -3.16 15.92
C HIS A 303 6.40 -3.91 16.86
N HIS A 304 7.56 -4.32 16.35
CA HIS A 304 8.59 -4.92 17.18
C HIS A 304 9.24 -3.84 18.08
N PRO A 305 9.57 -4.12 19.37
CA PRO A 305 10.18 -3.15 20.28
C PRO A 305 11.53 -2.54 19.82
N GLY A 306 12.21 -3.21 18.88
CA GLY A 306 13.45 -2.71 18.28
C GLY A 306 13.26 -1.87 17.00
N VAL A 307 12.02 -1.52 16.63
CA VAL A 307 11.74 -0.64 15.49
C VAL A 307 11.76 0.81 15.96
N PHE A 308 12.57 1.63 15.29
CA PHE A 308 12.65 3.07 15.58
C PHE A 308 11.54 3.83 14.86
N HIS A 309 11.02 4.88 15.52
CA HIS A 309 10.08 5.84 14.98
C HIS A 309 10.69 7.24 15.01
N ASP A 310 10.11 8.18 14.28
CA ASP A 310 10.51 9.58 14.34
C ASP A 310 10.43 10.10 15.79
N GLY A 311 11.55 10.65 16.27
CA GLY A 311 11.70 11.14 17.64
C GLY A 311 12.30 10.14 18.63
N ASP A 312 12.49 8.89 18.26
CA ASP A 312 13.26 7.94 19.05
C ASP A 312 14.75 8.30 19.02
N ALA A 313 15.41 8.14 20.15
CA ALA A 313 16.87 8.17 20.18
C ALA A 313 17.41 6.81 19.73
N PRO A 314 18.44 6.77 18.86
CA PRO A 314 19.06 5.54 18.44
C PRO A 314 19.80 4.85 19.59
#